data_97a35e0c32956956f31880698a857159
#
_entry.id   97a35e0c32956956f31880698a857159
#
_cell.length_a   1.000
_cell.length_b   1.000
_cell.length_c   1.000
_cell.angle_alpha   90.00
_cell.angle_beta   90.00
_cell.angle_gamma   90.00
#
_symmetry.space_group_name_H-M   'P 1'
#
loop_
_entity.id
_entity.type
_entity.pdbx_description
1 polymer ?
#
loop_
_entity_poly.entity_id
_entity_poly.type
_entity_poly.pdbx_seq_one_letter_code
_entity_poly.pdbx_strand_id
1 'polypeptide(L)'
;MKKVIIIAAILSFFALNGLTALAAEEVKEKGKASYPPLTATIKTNKGDINLKLFPDKAPLTVLNFVNLSKRGFYNNLAFHRVIPNFMIQGGCPLGTGTGGPGYQFKDEFSPELKHNRAGILSMANAGPNTNGSQFFITHVPTPYLNNKHTVFGEVIDSKDQKVVNSIVVGDKIITIVIEGDYTKLAESYKEQLEQWNKVLDKK
;
A
#
# COMPACT_ATOMS: atom_id res chain seq x y z
N MET A 1 59.83 -12.48 31.79
CA MET A 1 58.43 -12.78 32.07
C MET A 1 57.55 -11.58 31.82
N LYS A 2 57.38 -11.10 30.58
CA LYS A 2 56.49 -9.97 30.24
C LYS A 2 56.01 -10.04 28.78
N LYS A 3 55.48 -11.19 28.31
CA LYS A 3 54.94 -11.34 26.95
C LYS A 3 53.63 -12.13 26.81
N VAL A 4 52.89 -12.37 27.90
CA VAL A 4 51.69 -13.26 27.82
C VAL A 4 50.36 -12.53 28.08
N ILE A 5 50.34 -11.21 28.41
CA ILE A 5 49.11 -10.52 28.84
C ILE A 5 48.39 -9.75 27.73
N ILE A 6 48.98 -9.60 26.51
CA ILE A 6 48.38 -8.75 25.47
C ILE A 6 47.42 -9.50 24.52
N ILE A 7 47.44 -10.84 24.47
CA ILE A 7 46.62 -11.62 23.52
C ILE A 7 45.19 -11.86 24.04
N ALA A 8 44.98 -11.88 25.37
CA ALA A 8 43.65 -12.14 25.93
C ALA A 8 42.68 -10.94 25.84
N ALA A 9 43.17 -9.69 25.75
CA ALA A 9 42.34 -8.50 25.67
C ALA A 9 41.74 -8.23 24.28
N ILE A 10 42.39 -8.72 23.22
CA ILE A 10 41.92 -8.49 21.82
C ILE A 10 40.78 -9.46 21.43
N LEU A 11 40.81 -10.69 21.96
CA LEU A 11 39.76 -11.68 21.71
C LEU A 11 38.42 -11.35 22.42
N SER A 12 38.46 -10.69 23.59
CA SER A 12 37.26 -10.28 24.31
C SER A 12 36.57 -9.07 23.66
N PHE A 13 37.29 -8.22 22.93
CA PHE A 13 36.73 -7.03 22.28
C PHE A 13 35.96 -7.41 20.99
N PHE A 14 36.42 -8.42 20.24
CA PHE A 14 35.73 -8.91 19.05
C PHE A 14 34.45 -9.71 19.39
N ALA A 15 34.45 -10.46 20.47
CA ALA A 15 33.26 -11.22 20.91
C ALA A 15 32.15 -10.31 21.41
N LEU A 16 32.47 -9.19 22.07
CA LEU A 16 31.49 -8.24 22.59
C LEU A 16 30.82 -7.41 21.46
N ASN A 17 31.57 -7.05 20.42
CA ASN A 17 31.04 -6.32 19.26
C ASN A 17 30.19 -7.22 18.34
N GLY A 18 30.52 -8.50 18.24
CA GLY A 18 29.70 -9.47 17.49
C GLY A 18 28.36 -9.75 18.17
N LEU A 19 28.32 -9.84 19.49
CA LEU A 19 27.08 -10.08 20.25
C LEU A 19 26.13 -8.88 20.23
N THR A 20 26.67 -7.66 20.27
CA THR A 20 25.86 -6.42 20.18
C THR A 20 25.32 -6.17 18.79
N ALA A 21 26.04 -6.55 17.72
CA ALA A 21 25.57 -6.45 16.35
C ALA A 21 24.45 -7.46 16.04
N LEU A 22 24.60 -8.71 16.48
CA LEU A 22 23.57 -9.75 16.37
C LEU A 22 22.31 -9.39 17.17
N ALA A 23 22.45 -8.89 18.39
CA ALA A 23 21.33 -8.42 19.21
C ALA A 23 20.63 -7.20 18.59
N ALA A 24 21.37 -6.30 17.93
CA ALA A 24 20.80 -5.14 17.25
C ALA A 24 20.07 -5.52 15.95
N GLU A 25 20.52 -6.56 15.23
CA GLU A 25 19.80 -7.12 14.08
C GLU A 25 18.55 -7.88 14.53
N GLU A 26 18.61 -8.71 15.56
CA GLU A 26 17.42 -9.37 16.12
C GLU A 26 16.37 -8.40 16.67
N VAL A 27 16.79 -7.27 17.24
CA VAL A 27 15.87 -6.21 17.69
C VAL A 27 15.25 -5.46 16.52
N LYS A 28 15.95 -5.30 15.39
CA LYS A 28 15.37 -4.73 14.17
C LYS A 28 14.36 -5.66 13.49
N GLU A 29 14.56 -6.97 13.53
CA GLU A 29 13.58 -7.92 12.99
C GLU A 29 12.34 -8.11 13.88
N LYS A 30 12.49 -8.05 15.19
CA LYS A 30 11.36 -8.16 16.14
C LYS A 30 10.41 -6.95 16.14
N GLY A 31 10.77 -5.85 15.47
CA GLY A 31 9.98 -4.61 15.43
C GLY A 31 9.07 -4.43 14.22
N LYS A 32 9.10 -5.31 13.21
CA LYS A 32 8.25 -5.16 12.03
C LYS A 32 6.90 -5.81 12.30
N ALA A 33 5.86 -4.99 12.50
CA ALA A 33 4.50 -5.50 12.69
C ALA A 33 4.13 -6.37 11.48
N SER A 34 3.79 -7.64 11.72
CA SER A 34 3.22 -8.52 10.71
C SER A 34 1.70 -8.50 10.86
N TYR A 35 1.01 -8.25 9.75
CA TYR A 35 -0.44 -8.20 9.68
C TYR A 35 -0.98 -9.43 8.94
N PRO A 36 -2.19 -9.91 9.30
CA PRO A 36 -2.84 -10.96 8.55
C PRO A 36 -2.97 -10.62 7.05
N PRO A 37 -2.98 -11.62 6.17
CA PRO A 37 -3.23 -11.40 4.74
C PRO A 37 -4.57 -10.68 4.52
N LEU A 38 -4.56 -9.68 3.64
CA LEU A 38 -5.74 -8.94 3.22
C LEU A 38 -5.90 -9.02 1.71
N THR A 39 -7.13 -9.21 1.26
CA THR A 39 -7.51 -9.14 -0.14
C THR A 39 -8.63 -8.13 -0.35
N ALA A 40 -8.76 -7.66 -1.58
CA ALA A 40 -9.86 -6.80 -1.99
C ALA A 40 -10.41 -7.28 -3.33
N THR A 41 -11.73 -7.22 -3.50
CA THR A 41 -12.37 -7.42 -4.79
C THR A 41 -13.01 -6.12 -5.23
N ILE A 42 -12.48 -5.49 -6.28
CA ILE A 42 -13.15 -4.37 -6.94
C ILE A 42 -14.18 -4.94 -7.90
N LYS A 43 -15.47 -4.85 -7.53
CA LYS A 43 -16.57 -5.23 -8.42
C LYS A 43 -16.84 -4.10 -9.40
N THR A 44 -16.73 -4.39 -10.69
CA THR A 44 -16.94 -3.41 -11.77
C THR A 44 -18.05 -3.84 -12.70
N ASN A 45 -18.53 -2.93 -13.54
CA ASN A 45 -19.46 -3.27 -14.61
C ASN A 45 -18.83 -4.11 -15.74
N LYS A 46 -17.54 -4.41 -15.69
CA LYS A 46 -16.78 -5.26 -16.63
C LYS A 46 -16.36 -6.62 -16.03
N GLY A 47 -16.60 -6.82 -14.74
CA GLY A 47 -16.21 -7.99 -13.99
C GLY A 47 -15.46 -7.63 -12.71
N ASP A 48 -15.05 -8.64 -11.98
CA ASP A 48 -14.36 -8.51 -10.72
C ASP A 48 -12.84 -8.43 -10.93
N ILE A 49 -12.16 -7.59 -10.15
CA ILE A 49 -10.71 -7.47 -10.09
C ILE A 49 -10.29 -7.85 -8.67
N ASN A 50 -9.67 -9.02 -8.50
CA ASN A 50 -9.20 -9.51 -7.22
C ASN A 50 -7.76 -9.04 -6.97
N LEU A 51 -7.53 -8.52 -5.79
CA LEU A 51 -6.30 -7.86 -5.38
C LEU A 51 -5.75 -8.48 -4.09
N LYS A 52 -4.44 -8.69 -4.05
CA LYS A 52 -3.69 -8.92 -2.82
C LYS A 52 -3.18 -7.56 -2.32
N LEU A 53 -3.38 -7.27 -1.02
CA LEU A 53 -2.89 -6.06 -0.37
C LEU A 53 -1.61 -6.32 0.43
N PHE A 54 -0.80 -5.28 0.65
CA PHE A 54 0.52 -5.38 1.32
C PHE A 54 0.57 -4.56 2.62
N PRO A 55 -0.20 -4.94 3.67
CA PRO A 55 -0.25 -4.17 4.91
C PRO A 55 1.08 -4.07 5.65
N ASP A 56 1.98 -5.06 5.49
CA ASP A 56 3.31 -5.04 6.13
C ASP A 56 4.27 -4.02 5.50
N LYS A 57 4.00 -3.57 4.27
CA LYS A 57 4.89 -2.69 3.49
C LYS A 57 4.34 -1.28 3.32
N ALA A 58 3.03 -1.13 3.32
CA ALA A 58 2.31 0.13 3.17
C ALA A 58 1.07 0.18 4.09
N PRO A 59 1.28 0.09 5.43
CA PRO A 59 0.18 -0.10 6.38
C PRO A 59 -0.85 1.04 6.38
N LEU A 60 -0.43 2.30 6.36
CA LEU A 60 -1.37 3.44 6.33
C LEU A 60 -2.17 3.47 5.03
N THR A 61 -1.51 3.19 3.91
CA THR A 61 -2.15 3.17 2.59
C THR A 61 -3.19 2.06 2.50
N VAL A 62 -2.84 0.85 2.98
CA VAL A 62 -3.79 -0.27 3.04
C VAL A 62 -4.94 0.06 3.99
N LEU A 63 -4.67 0.59 5.19
CA LEU A 63 -5.72 0.97 6.15
C LEU A 63 -6.66 2.03 5.58
N ASN A 64 -6.14 3.05 4.89
CA ASN A 64 -6.95 4.06 4.22
C ASN A 64 -7.87 3.44 3.17
N PHE A 65 -7.32 2.57 2.29
CA PHE A 65 -8.09 1.89 1.26
C PHE A 65 -9.19 0.98 1.85
N VAL A 66 -8.85 0.21 2.89
CA VAL A 66 -9.80 -0.63 3.64
C VAL A 66 -10.92 0.21 4.27
N ASN A 67 -10.56 1.29 4.99
CA ASN A 67 -11.53 2.16 5.65
C ASN A 67 -12.50 2.80 4.66
N LEU A 68 -12.00 3.38 3.58
CA LEU A 68 -12.82 3.98 2.53
C LEU A 68 -13.72 2.94 1.85
N SER A 69 -13.21 1.73 1.58
CA SER A 69 -13.98 0.63 0.98
C SER A 69 -15.12 0.19 1.89
N LYS A 70 -14.84 -0.04 3.17
CA LYS A 70 -15.84 -0.46 4.18
C LYS A 70 -16.94 0.59 4.40
N ARG A 71 -16.63 1.86 4.22
CA ARG A 71 -17.58 2.98 4.29
C ARG A 71 -18.35 3.19 2.99
N GLY A 72 -18.12 2.38 1.95
CA GLY A 72 -18.76 2.52 0.65
C GLY A 72 -18.33 3.76 -0.13
N PHE A 73 -17.21 4.41 0.24
CA PHE A 73 -16.73 5.63 -0.42
C PHE A 73 -16.52 5.45 -1.91
N TYR A 74 -16.10 4.28 -2.34
CA TYR A 74 -15.81 3.97 -3.74
C TYR A 74 -17.03 3.55 -4.55
N ASN A 75 -18.20 3.36 -3.92
CA ASN A 75 -19.40 2.85 -4.59
C ASN A 75 -19.85 3.80 -5.70
N ASN A 76 -20.07 3.24 -6.88
CA ASN A 76 -20.50 3.95 -8.10
C ASN A 76 -19.51 5.01 -8.64
N LEU A 77 -18.27 5.07 -8.12
CA LEU A 77 -17.25 5.95 -8.69
C LEU A 77 -16.77 5.42 -10.05
N ALA A 78 -16.42 6.37 -10.94
CA ALA A 78 -15.89 6.03 -12.26
C ALA A 78 -14.37 5.80 -12.22
N PHE A 79 -13.90 4.96 -13.15
CA PHE A 79 -12.55 5.05 -13.66
C PHE A 79 -12.48 6.28 -14.57
N HIS A 80 -12.14 7.42 -13.98
CA HIS A 80 -12.21 8.73 -14.66
C HIS A 80 -11.03 8.99 -15.61
N ARG A 81 -9.96 8.19 -15.51
CA ARG A 81 -8.78 8.27 -16.37
C ARG A 81 -8.28 6.88 -16.71
N VAL A 82 -8.26 6.56 -17.99
CA VAL A 82 -7.72 5.31 -18.53
C VAL A 82 -6.79 5.64 -19.67
N ILE A 83 -5.55 5.19 -19.61
CA ILE A 83 -4.56 5.37 -20.66
C ILE A 83 -4.10 3.98 -21.10
N PRO A 84 -4.39 3.58 -22.35
CA PRO A 84 -3.93 2.30 -22.89
C PRO A 84 -2.40 2.15 -22.75
N ASN A 85 -1.94 0.94 -22.45
CA ASN A 85 -0.54 0.62 -22.23
C ASN A 85 0.11 1.43 -21.09
N PHE A 86 -0.70 1.92 -20.15
CA PHE A 86 -0.22 2.59 -18.96
C PHE A 86 -1.01 2.11 -17.72
N MET A 87 -2.22 2.63 -17.48
CA MET A 87 -2.99 2.31 -16.27
C MET A 87 -4.47 2.68 -16.39
N ILE A 88 -5.27 2.14 -15.46
CA ILE A 88 -6.61 2.63 -15.12
C ILE A 88 -6.55 3.35 -13.78
N GLN A 89 -7.22 4.51 -13.65
CA GLN A 89 -7.25 5.32 -12.42
C GLN A 89 -8.69 5.59 -11.99
N GLY A 90 -8.97 5.31 -10.71
CA GLY A 90 -10.26 5.53 -10.06
C GLY A 90 -10.14 6.17 -8.68
N GLY A 91 -11.24 6.17 -7.91
CA GLY A 91 -11.27 6.64 -6.54
C GLY A 91 -11.43 8.15 -6.34
N CYS A 92 -11.72 8.91 -7.42
CA CYS A 92 -12.04 10.32 -7.35
C CYS A 92 -13.56 10.51 -7.15
N PRO A 93 -14.06 11.05 -6.00
CA PRO A 93 -15.49 11.24 -5.77
C PRO A 93 -16.14 12.24 -6.73
N LEU A 94 -15.36 13.16 -7.28
CA LEU A 94 -15.86 14.14 -8.26
C LEU A 94 -15.77 13.64 -9.72
N GLY A 95 -15.08 12.52 -9.98
CA GLY A 95 -14.85 12.02 -11.33
C GLY A 95 -13.95 12.88 -12.22
N THR A 96 -13.30 13.89 -11.66
CA THR A 96 -12.49 14.90 -12.40
C THR A 96 -10.98 14.72 -12.21
N GLY A 97 -10.58 13.87 -11.26
CA GLY A 97 -9.19 13.71 -10.84
C GLY A 97 -8.74 14.68 -9.74
N THR A 98 -9.57 15.66 -9.37
CA THR A 98 -9.24 16.65 -8.32
C THR A 98 -9.87 16.36 -6.96
N GLY A 99 -10.86 15.44 -6.90
CA GLY A 99 -11.54 15.05 -5.66
C GLY A 99 -10.76 14.07 -4.81
N GLY A 100 -11.09 14.05 -3.50
CA GLY A 100 -10.49 13.14 -2.53
C GLY A 100 -11.33 12.99 -1.27
N PRO A 101 -10.83 12.27 -0.25
CA PRO A 101 -11.57 11.97 0.97
C PRO A 101 -11.70 13.16 1.92
N GLY A 102 -11.00 14.27 1.66
CA GLY A 102 -10.97 15.47 2.50
C GLY A 102 -9.74 15.55 3.40
N TYR A 103 -8.83 14.61 3.26
CA TYR A 103 -7.53 14.58 3.93
C TYR A 103 -6.45 14.03 3.00
N GLN A 104 -5.20 14.21 3.39
CA GLN A 104 -4.02 13.65 2.73
C GLN A 104 -3.16 12.92 3.74
N PHE A 105 -2.34 11.98 3.26
CA PHE A 105 -1.39 11.25 4.10
C PHE A 105 -0.08 10.98 3.36
N LYS A 106 0.96 10.64 4.14
CA LYS A 106 2.34 10.46 3.66
C LYS A 106 2.50 9.25 2.73
N ASP A 107 3.54 9.30 1.91
CA ASP A 107 4.00 8.19 1.10
C ASP A 107 4.60 7.07 1.96
N GLU A 108 4.45 5.81 1.48
CA GLU A 108 5.03 4.61 2.09
C GLU A 108 5.78 3.82 1.02
N PHE A 109 7.03 4.23 0.75
CA PHE A 109 7.85 3.54 -0.23
C PHE A 109 8.58 2.36 0.37
N SER A 110 8.44 1.18 -0.25
CA SER A 110 9.19 -0.03 0.09
C SER A 110 10.17 -0.39 -1.03
N PRO A 111 11.43 -0.71 -0.73
CA PRO A 111 12.37 -1.16 -1.75
C PRO A 111 11.94 -2.47 -2.44
N GLU A 112 11.11 -3.28 -1.79
CA GLU A 112 10.58 -4.53 -2.30
C GLU A 112 9.39 -4.35 -3.25
N LEU A 113 8.67 -3.22 -3.15
CA LEU A 113 7.48 -2.94 -3.95
C LEU A 113 7.80 -1.99 -5.09
N LYS A 114 7.69 -2.48 -6.32
CA LYS A 114 8.05 -1.74 -7.54
C LYS A 114 6.94 -1.85 -8.59
N HIS A 115 6.86 -0.86 -9.46
CA HIS A 115 5.99 -0.86 -10.64
C HIS A 115 6.67 -1.64 -11.79
N ASN A 116 7.04 -2.89 -11.55
CA ASN A 116 7.87 -3.70 -12.45
C ASN A 116 7.09 -4.67 -13.35
N ARG A 117 5.75 -4.67 -13.25
CA ARG A 117 4.85 -5.51 -14.04
C ARG A 117 3.47 -4.88 -14.21
N ALA A 118 2.63 -5.50 -15.02
CA ALA A 118 1.19 -5.24 -15.05
C ALA A 118 0.52 -5.60 -13.72
N GLY A 119 -0.63 -5.01 -13.41
CA GLY A 119 -1.44 -5.35 -12.25
C GLY A 119 -0.97 -4.75 -10.92
N ILE A 120 -0.04 -3.82 -10.93
CA ILE A 120 0.39 -3.14 -9.70
C ILE A 120 -0.67 -2.13 -9.28
N LEU A 121 -1.17 -2.28 -8.04
CA LEU A 121 -2.08 -1.34 -7.38
C LEU A 121 -1.25 -0.29 -6.61
N SER A 122 -1.45 0.98 -6.95
CA SER A 122 -0.65 2.08 -6.42
C SER A 122 -1.48 3.35 -6.23
N MET A 123 -1.04 4.25 -5.31
CA MET A 123 -1.72 5.52 -5.06
C MET A 123 -1.44 6.55 -6.13
N ALA A 124 -2.49 7.20 -6.61
CA ALA A 124 -2.36 8.46 -7.32
C ALA A 124 -2.17 9.59 -6.30
N ASN A 125 -1.31 10.55 -6.64
CA ASN A 125 -1.02 11.72 -5.80
C ASN A 125 -0.75 12.97 -6.68
N ALA A 126 -0.68 14.14 -6.04
CA ALA A 126 -0.36 15.42 -6.66
C ALA A 126 1.04 15.92 -6.26
N GLY A 127 1.94 15.01 -5.87
CA GLY A 127 3.28 15.26 -5.37
C GLY A 127 3.55 14.50 -4.08
N PRO A 128 4.71 14.67 -3.45
CA PRO A 128 5.08 13.94 -2.25
C PRO A 128 4.08 14.12 -1.10
N ASN A 129 3.71 13.03 -0.44
CA ASN A 129 2.83 13.02 0.75
C ASN A 129 1.43 13.60 0.54
N THR A 130 0.88 13.48 -0.68
CA THR A 130 -0.48 13.95 -1.02
C THR A 130 -1.44 12.81 -1.36
N ASN A 131 -1.21 11.61 -0.80
CA ASN A 131 -2.10 10.48 -1.01
C ASN A 131 -3.48 10.76 -0.41
N GLY A 132 -4.53 10.33 -1.09
CA GLY A 132 -5.92 10.49 -0.66
C GLY A 132 -6.74 9.22 -0.92
N SER A 133 -7.77 9.32 -1.78
CA SER A 133 -8.60 8.18 -2.16
C SER A 133 -8.29 7.61 -3.54
N GLN A 134 -7.59 8.36 -4.40
CA GLN A 134 -7.37 7.95 -5.79
C GLN A 134 -6.26 6.89 -5.89
N PHE A 135 -6.50 5.88 -6.69
CA PHE A 135 -5.56 4.79 -6.96
C PHE A 135 -5.53 4.46 -8.44
N PHE A 136 -4.49 3.74 -8.86
CA PHE A 136 -4.40 3.21 -10.23
C PHE A 136 -3.92 1.76 -10.23
N ILE A 137 -4.26 1.04 -11.31
CA ILE A 137 -3.78 -0.32 -11.57
C ILE A 137 -3.08 -0.32 -12.93
N THR A 138 -1.86 -0.83 -13.01
CA THR A 138 -1.02 -0.76 -14.21
C THR A 138 -1.41 -1.79 -15.26
N HIS A 139 -1.33 -1.40 -16.54
CA HIS A 139 -1.43 -2.31 -17.70
C HIS A 139 -0.09 -2.96 -18.05
N VAL A 140 1.01 -2.29 -17.77
CA VAL A 140 2.39 -2.66 -18.13
C VAL A 140 3.36 -2.24 -17.02
N PRO A 141 4.64 -2.67 -17.03
CA PRO A 141 5.65 -2.12 -16.14
C PRO A 141 5.80 -0.59 -16.31
N THR A 142 5.85 0.13 -15.19
CA THR A 142 6.00 1.60 -15.15
C THR A 142 7.08 2.02 -14.15
N PRO A 143 8.35 1.58 -14.31
CA PRO A 143 9.39 1.73 -13.30
C PRO A 143 9.74 3.20 -12.98
N TYR A 144 9.42 4.14 -13.85
CA TYR A 144 9.59 5.58 -13.62
C TYR A 144 8.67 6.16 -12.54
N LEU A 145 7.67 5.37 -12.05
CA LEU A 145 6.80 5.71 -10.92
C LEU A 145 7.36 5.22 -9.57
N ASN A 146 8.43 4.42 -9.56
CA ASN A 146 9.06 3.96 -8.32
C ASN A 146 9.51 5.14 -7.46
N ASN A 147 9.27 5.04 -6.13
CA ASN A 147 9.57 6.09 -5.15
C ASN A 147 8.87 7.45 -5.43
N LYS A 148 7.80 7.44 -6.22
CA LYS A 148 6.92 8.60 -6.47
C LYS A 148 5.47 8.28 -6.09
N HIS A 149 5.07 7.02 -6.23
CA HIS A 149 3.74 6.53 -5.90
C HIS A 149 3.85 5.29 -5.01
N THR A 150 3.01 5.22 -3.98
CA THR A 150 3.02 4.12 -3.01
C THR A 150 2.33 2.90 -3.61
N VAL A 151 3.11 1.84 -3.85
CA VAL A 151 2.56 0.52 -4.18
C VAL A 151 2.02 -0.12 -2.90
N PHE A 152 0.78 -0.59 -2.93
CA PHE A 152 0.14 -1.19 -1.75
C PHE A 152 -0.62 -2.48 -2.02
N GLY A 153 -0.60 -2.97 -3.26
CA GLY A 153 -1.20 -4.23 -3.66
C GLY A 153 -0.89 -4.62 -5.10
N GLU A 154 -1.47 -5.72 -5.51
CA GLU A 154 -1.35 -6.25 -6.88
C GLU A 154 -2.56 -7.08 -7.26
N VAL A 155 -2.81 -7.20 -8.54
CA VAL A 155 -3.79 -8.14 -9.14
C VAL A 155 -3.35 -9.58 -8.90
N ILE A 156 -4.28 -10.46 -8.52
CA ILE A 156 -3.96 -11.83 -8.11
C ILE A 156 -3.56 -12.70 -9.31
N ASP A 157 -4.30 -12.60 -10.41
CA ASP A 157 -4.07 -13.48 -11.56
C ASP A 157 -4.28 -12.80 -12.93
N SER A 158 -4.04 -13.56 -14.00
CA SER A 158 -4.17 -13.07 -15.36
C SER A 158 -5.63 -12.86 -15.80
N LYS A 159 -6.61 -13.52 -15.17
CA LYS A 159 -8.03 -13.33 -15.44
C LYS A 159 -8.45 -11.94 -14.96
N ASP A 160 -8.05 -11.57 -13.75
CA ASP A 160 -8.32 -10.25 -13.20
C ASP A 160 -7.61 -9.15 -14.01
N GLN A 161 -6.37 -9.41 -14.48
CA GLN A 161 -5.67 -8.49 -15.37
C GLN A 161 -6.39 -8.27 -16.70
N LYS A 162 -7.08 -9.27 -17.25
CA LYS A 162 -7.91 -9.09 -18.45
C LYS A 162 -9.08 -8.15 -18.17
N VAL A 163 -9.69 -8.21 -16.97
CA VAL A 163 -10.72 -7.24 -16.59
C VAL A 163 -10.13 -5.83 -16.49
N VAL A 164 -8.97 -5.66 -15.83
CA VAL A 164 -8.25 -4.37 -15.79
C VAL A 164 -8.03 -3.82 -17.19
N ASN A 165 -7.58 -4.65 -18.13
CA ASN A 165 -7.30 -4.25 -19.51
C ASN A 165 -8.57 -3.94 -20.34
N SER A 166 -9.75 -4.38 -19.88
CA SER A 166 -11.04 -4.12 -20.56
C SER A 166 -11.74 -2.86 -20.08
N ILE A 167 -11.28 -2.26 -18.98
CA ILE A 167 -11.84 -1.03 -18.41
C ILE A 167 -11.58 0.14 -19.35
N VAL A 168 -12.61 0.94 -19.57
CA VAL A 168 -12.55 2.21 -20.32
C VAL A 168 -12.99 3.39 -19.44
N VAL A 169 -12.71 4.61 -19.90
CA VAL A 169 -13.14 5.82 -19.18
C VAL A 169 -14.65 5.82 -19.00
N GLY A 170 -15.10 6.05 -17.76
CA GLY A 170 -16.51 6.06 -17.37
C GLY A 170 -17.04 4.74 -16.83
N ASP A 171 -16.35 3.61 -17.01
CA ASP A 171 -16.69 2.36 -16.34
C ASP A 171 -16.70 2.55 -14.82
N LYS A 172 -17.56 1.78 -14.13
CA LYS A 172 -17.88 2.01 -12.72
C LYS A 172 -17.28 0.96 -11.79
N ILE A 173 -16.81 1.44 -10.65
CA ILE A 173 -16.63 0.63 -9.44
C ILE A 173 -18.01 0.48 -8.81
N ILE A 174 -18.60 -0.71 -8.87
CA ILE A 174 -19.90 -0.98 -8.22
C ILE A 174 -19.71 -0.93 -6.70
N THR A 175 -18.72 -1.66 -6.20
CA THR A 175 -18.30 -1.67 -4.79
C THR A 175 -16.91 -2.29 -4.65
N ILE A 176 -16.28 -2.10 -3.49
CA ILE A 176 -15.03 -2.80 -3.14
C ILE A 176 -15.29 -3.63 -1.89
N VAL A 177 -15.09 -4.94 -1.97
CA VAL A 177 -15.22 -5.88 -0.87
C VAL A 177 -13.83 -6.18 -0.30
N ILE A 178 -13.67 -6.07 1.01
CA ILE A 178 -12.43 -6.38 1.72
C ILE A 178 -12.60 -7.69 2.48
N GLU A 179 -11.67 -8.62 2.31
CA GLU A 179 -11.62 -9.91 2.99
C GLU A 179 -10.31 -10.02 3.81
N GLY A 180 -10.41 -10.70 4.95
CA GLY A 180 -9.35 -10.86 5.93
C GLY A 180 -9.55 -10.00 7.18
N ASP A 181 -8.74 -10.27 8.20
CA ASP A 181 -8.79 -9.56 9.48
C ASP A 181 -7.81 -8.38 9.49
N TYR A 182 -8.34 -7.17 9.56
CA TYR A 182 -7.58 -5.92 9.64
C TYR A 182 -7.60 -5.29 11.04
N THR A 183 -8.10 -5.98 12.06
CA THR A 183 -8.25 -5.46 13.43
C THR A 183 -6.91 -4.98 13.98
N LYS A 184 -5.86 -5.83 13.90
CA LYS A 184 -4.52 -5.48 14.35
C LYS A 184 -3.95 -4.26 13.61
N LEU A 185 -4.22 -4.13 12.31
CA LEU A 185 -3.80 -2.98 11.52
C LEU A 185 -4.52 -1.71 11.97
N ALA A 186 -5.84 -1.79 12.19
CA ALA A 186 -6.65 -0.67 12.66
C ALA A 186 -6.24 -0.21 14.07
N GLU A 187 -5.95 -1.14 14.99
CA GLU A 187 -5.45 -0.85 16.33
C GLU A 187 -4.09 -0.18 16.31
N SER A 188 -3.16 -0.65 15.46
CA SER A 188 -1.81 -0.08 15.33
C SER A 188 -1.81 1.38 14.87
N TYR A 189 -2.87 1.82 14.16
CA TYR A 189 -3.02 3.18 13.62
C TYR A 189 -4.34 3.83 14.04
N LYS A 190 -4.83 3.49 15.23
CA LYS A 190 -6.13 3.92 15.76
C LYS A 190 -6.32 5.44 15.71
N GLU A 191 -5.34 6.21 16.18
CA GLU A 191 -5.41 7.66 16.20
C GLU A 191 -5.55 8.27 14.80
N GLN A 192 -4.78 7.74 13.84
CA GLN A 192 -4.86 8.18 12.43
C GLN A 192 -6.22 7.82 11.82
N LEU A 193 -6.72 6.62 12.09
CA LEU A 193 -8.03 6.17 11.62
C LEU A 193 -9.16 7.04 12.18
N GLU A 194 -9.12 7.39 13.47
CA GLU A 194 -10.08 8.29 14.11
C GLU A 194 -10.06 9.70 13.49
N GLN A 195 -8.86 10.24 13.20
CA GLN A 195 -8.72 11.53 12.51
C GLN A 195 -9.37 11.51 11.13
N TRP A 196 -9.13 10.47 10.33
CA TRP A 196 -9.76 10.31 9.02
C TRP A 196 -11.28 10.18 9.13
N ASN A 197 -11.77 9.37 10.07
CA ASN A 197 -13.20 9.19 10.28
C ASN A 197 -13.91 10.48 10.68
N LYS A 198 -13.30 11.31 11.53
CA LYS A 198 -13.85 12.65 11.86
C LYS A 198 -14.02 13.57 10.64
N VAL A 199 -13.16 13.42 9.62
CA VAL A 199 -13.30 14.17 8.37
C VAL A 199 -14.40 13.60 7.49
N LEU A 200 -14.47 12.25 7.39
CA LEU A 200 -15.45 11.54 6.56
C LEU A 200 -16.89 11.68 7.11
N ASP A 201 -17.04 11.74 8.42
CA ASP A 201 -18.36 11.87 9.10
C ASP A 201 -18.98 13.28 9.00
N LYS A 202 -18.20 14.28 8.54
CA LYS A 202 -18.68 15.64 8.30
C LYS A 202 -19.25 15.87 6.89
N LYS A 203 -19.15 14.87 6.02
CA LYS A 203 -19.65 14.91 4.64
C LYS A 203 -20.97 14.18 4.52
#